data_f77b15b050eb93b8d8eb030b9bf36ed7
#
_entry.id   f77b15b050eb93b8d8eb030b9bf36ed7
#
_cell.length_a   1.000
_cell.length_b   1.000
_cell.length_c   1.000
_cell.angle_alpha   90.00
_cell.angle_beta   90.00
_cell.angle_gamma   90.00
#
_symmetry.space_group_name_H-M   'P 1'
#
loop_
_entity.id
_entity.type
_entity.pdbx_description
1 polymer ?
#
loop_
_entity_poly.entity_id
_entity_poly.type
_entity_poly.pdbx_seq_one_letter_code
_entity_poly.pdbx_strand_id
1 'polypeptide(L)'
;PSFGKTLVCIDNKNNRSVLKQTKNQNIITYGLHKKSNFRIKNIKLLSNLSIFDLEIDLPNQKKQFIKSFKIPLVGIHNIKNSCASIAVSILMGISVSLIKKAIFDFKGVQRRFNFIFEHKKSIYYDDYAHHPTEIYELLKSTRDVYKSKKIISIFQPHRISRLNSLKNRFTKCFNFSDKVILCPIYKAGENLKLKFN
;
A
#
# COMPACT_ATOMS: atom_id res chain seq x y z
N PRO A 1 -2.60 -22.57 13.31
CA PRO A 1 -3.39 -22.86 14.50
C PRO A 1 -4.87 -22.70 14.23
N SER A 2 -5.72 -23.56 14.80
CA SER A 2 -7.18 -23.53 14.60
C SER A 2 -7.84 -22.25 15.11
N PHE A 3 -7.20 -21.52 16.02
CA PHE A 3 -7.64 -20.25 16.58
C PHE A 3 -7.10 -19.01 15.84
N GLY A 4 -6.17 -19.20 14.92
CA GLY A 4 -5.56 -18.10 14.16
C GLY A 4 -6.55 -17.46 13.20
N LYS A 5 -6.50 -16.12 13.07
CA LYS A 5 -7.26 -15.37 12.06
C LYS A 5 -6.32 -14.92 10.94
N THR A 6 -6.78 -15.02 9.70
CA THR A 6 -6.06 -14.53 8.53
C THR A 6 -6.70 -13.24 8.05
N LEU A 7 -5.93 -12.15 8.00
CA LEU A 7 -6.41 -10.88 7.48
C LEU A 7 -5.99 -10.70 6.02
N VAL A 8 -6.95 -10.49 5.11
CA VAL A 8 -6.70 -10.46 3.66
C VAL A 8 -7.28 -9.22 3.01
N CYS A 9 -6.44 -8.50 2.25
CA CYS A 9 -6.90 -7.41 1.38
C CYS A 9 -7.63 -7.98 0.15
N ILE A 10 -8.92 -7.69 0.01
CA ILE A 10 -9.73 -8.18 -1.11
C ILE A 10 -9.91 -7.18 -2.26
N ASP A 11 -9.17 -6.09 -2.26
CA ASP A 11 -9.12 -5.18 -3.41
C ASP A 11 -8.43 -5.83 -4.61
N ASN A 12 -7.45 -6.70 -4.34
CA ASN A 12 -6.72 -7.42 -5.38
C ASN A 12 -7.54 -8.62 -5.91
N LYS A 13 -7.66 -8.70 -7.23
CA LYS A 13 -8.39 -9.79 -7.92
C LYS A 13 -7.79 -11.17 -7.60
N ASN A 14 -6.46 -11.28 -7.53
CA ASN A 14 -5.78 -12.54 -7.24
C ASN A 14 -6.08 -13.02 -5.82
N ASN A 15 -6.07 -12.12 -4.83
CA ASN A 15 -6.43 -12.48 -3.46
C ASN A 15 -7.87 -13.00 -3.38
N ARG A 16 -8.81 -12.36 -4.09
CA ARG A 16 -10.19 -12.87 -4.17
C ARG A 16 -10.29 -14.24 -4.82
N SER A 17 -9.45 -14.53 -5.83
CA SER A 17 -9.41 -15.84 -6.49
C SER A 17 -8.88 -16.92 -5.53
N VAL A 18 -7.81 -16.63 -4.80
CA VAL A 18 -7.24 -17.54 -3.79
C VAL A 18 -8.27 -17.82 -2.68
N LEU A 19 -8.95 -16.79 -2.20
CA LEU A 19 -9.97 -16.96 -1.14
C LEU A 19 -11.12 -17.89 -1.54
N LYS A 20 -11.52 -17.90 -2.81
CA LYS A 20 -12.54 -18.83 -3.31
C LYS A 20 -12.12 -20.31 -3.23
N GLN A 21 -10.83 -20.58 -3.24
CA GLN A 21 -10.26 -21.92 -3.18
C GLN A 21 -9.87 -22.35 -1.75
N THR A 22 -9.94 -21.42 -0.81
CA THR A 22 -9.52 -21.65 0.58
C THR A 22 -10.72 -22.08 1.41
N LYS A 23 -10.60 -23.25 2.07
CA LYS A 23 -11.61 -23.77 3.02
C LYS A 23 -11.50 -23.17 4.43
N ASN A 24 -10.57 -22.24 4.66
CA ASN A 24 -10.36 -21.65 5.99
C ASN A 24 -11.50 -20.69 6.34
N GLN A 25 -12.17 -20.93 7.47
CA GLN A 25 -13.30 -20.12 7.94
C GLN A 25 -12.86 -18.90 8.79
N ASN A 26 -11.60 -18.84 9.22
CA ASN A 26 -11.07 -17.76 10.07
C ASN A 26 -10.48 -16.59 9.26
N ILE A 27 -11.12 -16.26 8.13
CA ILE A 27 -10.66 -15.18 7.26
C ILE A 27 -11.44 -13.91 7.58
N ILE A 28 -10.69 -12.84 7.83
CA ILE A 28 -11.19 -11.46 7.96
C ILE A 28 -10.67 -10.68 6.77
N THR A 29 -11.54 -9.91 6.13
CA THR A 29 -11.19 -9.18 4.91
C THR A 29 -11.15 -7.67 5.15
N TYR A 30 -10.27 -6.98 4.43
CA TYR A 30 -10.19 -5.52 4.50
C TYR A 30 -9.94 -4.90 3.11
N GLY A 31 -10.20 -3.60 3.00
CA GLY A 31 -9.93 -2.81 1.81
C GLY A 31 -11.06 -1.86 1.42
N LEU A 32 -11.04 -1.41 0.17
CA LEU A 32 -12.05 -0.55 -0.45
C LEU A 32 -13.27 -1.34 -0.95
N HIS A 33 -13.08 -2.62 -1.19
CA HIS A 33 -14.10 -3.48 -1.79
C HIS A 33 -15.35 -3.58 -0.90
N LYS A 34 -16.54 -3.50 -1.51
CA LYS A 34 -17.83 -3.46 -0.80
C LYS A 34 -18.12 -4.64 0.14
N LYS A 35 -17.46 -5.78 -0.09
CA LYS A 35 -17.59 -7.00 0.71
C LYS A 35 -16.51 -7.14 1.80
N SER A 36 -15.68 -6.11 2.03
CA SER A 36 -14.67 -6.14 3.09
C SER A 36 -15.32 -6.06 4.48
N ASN A 37 -14.85 -6.89 5.41
CA ASN A 37 -15.25 -6.79 6.82
C ASN A 37 -14.79 -5.46 7.45
N PHE A 38 -13.56 -5.03 7.14
CA PHE A 38 -13.06 -3.68 7.44
C PHE A 38 -13.02 -2.88 6.14
N ARG A 39 -14.08 -2.13 5.87
CA ARG A 39 -14.21 -1.38 4.62
C ARG A 39 -13.79 0.06 4.79
N ILE A 40 -12.83 0.49 3.99
CA ILE A 40 -12.37 1.87 3.91
C ILE A 40 -13.39 2.73 3.16
N LYS A 41 -13.73 3.89 3.73
CA LYS A 41 -14.72 4.84 3.22
C LYS A 41 -14.20 6.28 3.32
N ASN A 42 -14.81 7.19 2.58
CA ASN A 42 -14.66 8.64 2.73
C ASN A 42 -13.20 9.13 2.77
N ILE A 43 -12.38 8.66 1.83
CA ILE A 43 -10.96 8.98 1.76
C ILE A 43 -10.76 10.44 1.35
N LYS A 44 -9.89 11.14 2.09
CA LYS A 44 -9.35 12.47 1.74
C LYS A 44 -7.82 12.41 1.79
N LEU A 45 -7.18 12.75 0.67
CA LEU A 45 -5.72 12.83 0.57
C LEU A 45 -5.31 14.29 0.60
N LEU A 46 -4.50 14.66 1.56
CA LEU A 46 -3.86 15.97 1.69
C LEU A 46 -2.36 15.82 1.43
N SER A 47 -1.62 16.91 1.34
CA SER A 47 -0.19 16.88 1.02
C SER A 47 0.67 16.06 2.00
N ASN A 48 0.29 16.04 3.27
CA ASN A 48 1.03 15.37 4.36
C ASN A 48 0.15 14.50 5.27
N LEU A 49 -1.12 14.29 4.91
CA LEU A 49 -2.09 13.62 5.76
C LEU A 49 -3.12 12.88 4.91
N SER A 50 -3.43 11.66 5.27
CA SER A 50 -4.61 10.95 4.74
C SER A 50 -5.65 10.79 5.83
N ILE A 51 -6.92 11.00 5.48
CA ILE A 51 -8.07 10.85 6.38
C ILE A 51 -9.03 9.85 5.76
N PHE A 52 -9.58 8.96 6.56
CA PHE A 52 -10.55 7.98 6.10
C PHE A 52 -11.46 7.49 7.23
N ASP A 53 -12.58 6.92 6.88
CA ASP A 53 -13.50 6.25 7.78
C ASP A 53 -13.42 4.72 7.60
N LEU A 54 -13.83 3.97 8.62
CA LEU A 54 -13.97 2.52 8.55
C LEU A 54 -15.40 2.10 8.86
N GLU A 55 -15.97 1.31 7.97
CA GLU A 55 -17.16 0.52 8.19
C GLU A 55 -16.71 -0.90 8.56
N ILE A 56 -17.12 -1.38 9.72
CA ILE A 56 -16.74 -2.69 10.26
C ILE A 56 -17.98 -3.58 10.31
N ASP A 57 -17.90 -4.71 9.63
CA ASP A 57 -18.97 -5.71 9.54
C ASP A 57 -18.38 -7.10 9.79
N LEU A 58 -18.40 -7.52 11.05
CA LEU A 58 -17.87 -8.80 11.49
C LEU A 58 -19.02 -9.78 11.79
N PRO A 59 -18.82 -11.09 11.53
CA PRO A 59 -19.82 -12.11 11.89
C PRO A 59 -20.19 -12.04 13.36
N ASN A 60 -21.48 -12.14 13.65
CA ASN A 60 -22.06 -12.14 14.99
C ASN A 60 -21.79 -10.87 15.83
N GLN A 61 -21.46 -9.76 15.17
CA GLN A 61 -21.28 -8.47 15.83
C GLN A 61 -22.16 -7.39 15.19
N LYS A 62 -22.56 -6.40 15.98
CA LYS A 62 -23.26 -5.22 15.46
C LYS A 62 -22.32 -4.44 14.54
N LYS A 63 -22.80 -4.07 13.37
CA LYS A 63 -22.08 -3.24 12.42
C LYS A 63 -21.68 -1.90 13.05
N GLN A 64 -20.43 -1.48 12.83
CA GLN A 64 -19.89 -0.26 13.39
C GLN A 64 -19.40 0.66 12.27
N PHE A 65 -19.47 1.96 12.52
CA PHE A 65 -18.92 2.97 11.62
C PHE A 65 -18.04 3.93 12.42
N ILE A 66 -16.74 3.92 12.17
CA ILE A 66 -15.75 4.72 12.89
C ILE A 66 -15.22 5.79 11.95
N LYS A 67 -15.47 7.06 12.31
CA LYS A 67 -15.06 8.22 11.49
C LYS A 67 -13.64 8.67 11.81
N SER A 68 -13.02 9.29 10.82
CA SER A 68 -11.84 10.17 10.97
C SER A 68 -10.60 9.50 11.57
N PHE A 69 -10.18 8.38 10.97
CA PHE A 69 -8.80 7.95 11.13
C PHE A 69 -7.89 8.91 10.36
N LYS A 70 -6.85 9.40 11.00
CA LYS A 70 -5.87 10.32 10.44
C LYS A 70 -4.50 9.66 10.47
N ILE A 71 -3.81 9.63 9.34
CA ILE A 71 -2.45 9.08 9.23
C ILE A 71 -1.54 10.10 8.56
N PRO A 72 -0.35 10.40 9.11
CA PRO A 72 0.60 11.34 8.53
C PRO A 72 1.39 10.71 7.36
N LEU A 73 0.72 9.86 6.61
CA LEU A 73 1.24 9.16 5.44
C LEU A 73 0.29 9.36 4.27
N VAL A 74 0.84 9.64 3.10
CA VAL A 74 0.04 9.91 1.90
C VAL A 74 -0.08 8.66 1.03
N GLY A 75 -1.26 8.49 0.43
CA GLY A 75 -1.51 7.48 -0.58
C GLY A 75 -2.42 6.34 -0.12
N ILE A 76 -3.16 5.81 -1.08
CA ILE A 76 -4.14 4.73 -0.87
C ILE A 76 -3.50 3.46 -0.29
N HIS A 77 -2.26 3.15 -0.69
CA HIS A 77 -1.53 2.00 -0.17
C HIS A 77 -1.24 2.13 1.33
N ASN A 78 -0.90 3.33 1.81
CA ASN A 78 -0.69 3.58 3.24
C ASN A 78 -2.00 3.51 4.03
N ILE A 79 -3.11 3.98 3.46
CA ILE A 79 -4.45 3.82 4.04
C ILE A 79 -4.79 2.33 4.20
N LYS A 80 -4.52 1.51 3.16
CA LYS A 80 -4.76 0.06 3.23
C LYS A 80 -3.89 -0.63 4.28
N ASN A 81 -2.61 -0.29 4.35
CA ASN A 81 -1.70 -0.82 5.37
C ASN A 81 -2.16 -0.43 6.78
N SER A 82 -2.55 0.82 6.98
CA SER A 82 -3.12 1.29 8.25
C SER A 82 -4.43 0.60 8.59
N CYS A 83 -5.30 0.37 7.60
CA CYS A 83 -6.53 -0.40 7.81
C CYS A 83 -6.24 -1.82 8.31
N ALA A 84 -5.21 -2.49 7.77
CA ALA A 84 -4.79 -3.80 8.25
C ALA A 84 -4.33 -3.74 9.73
N SER A 85 -3.49 -2.77 10.08
CA SER A 85 -3.02 -2.57 11.46
C SER A 85 -4.18 -2.25 12.42
N ILE A 86 -5.10 -1.37 12.01
CA ILE A 86 -6.32 -1.04 12.77
C ILE A 86 -7.17 -2.30 12.98
N ALA A 87 -7.39 -3.08 11.93
CA ALA A 87 -8.18 -4.30 12.01
C ALA A 87 -7.60 -5.30 13.02
N VAL A 88 -6.28 -5.55 12.97
CA VAL A 88 -5.60 -6.40 13.97
C VAL A 88 -5.77 -5.84 15.37
N SER A 89 -5.54 -4.54 15.57
CA SER A 89 -5.66 -3.90 16.88
C SER A 89 -7.07 -3.99 17.47
N ILE A 90 -8.09 -3.78 16.65
CA ILE A 90 -9.50 -3.93 17.07
C ILE A 90 -9.82 -5.39 17.43
N LEU A 91 -9.35 -6.35 16.63
CA LEU A 91 -9.53 -7.78 16.89
C LEU A 91 -8.81 -8.25 18.16
N MET A 92 -7.76 -7.54 18.58
CA MET A 92 -7.05 -7.75 19.86
C MET A 92 -7.70 -6.99 21.05
N GLY A 93 -8.80 -6.28 20.84
CA GLY A 93 -9.52 -5.57 21.90
C GLY A 93 -8.94 -4.21 22.27
N ILE A 94 -8.01 -3.65 21.46
CA ILE A 94 -7.45 -2.31 21.73
C ILE A 94 -8.52 -1.24 21.46
N SER A 95 -8.62 -0.26 22.36
CA SER A 95 -9.63 0.80 22.23
C SER A 95 -9.37 1.68 20.99
N VAL A 96 -10.46 2.10 20.34
CA VAL A 96 -10.40 2.94 19.14
C VAL A 96 -9.66 4.26 19.36
N SER A 97 -9.80 4.86 20.55
CA SER A 97 -9.11 6.09 20.90
C SER A 97 -7.59 5.93 20.90
N LEU A 98 -7.11 4.83 21.49
CA LEU A 98 -5.68 4.51 21.52
C LEU A 98 -5.15 4.19 20.12
N ILE A 99 -5.91 3.42 19.32
CA ILE A 99 -5.56 3.13 17.92
C ILE A 99 -5.43 4.42 17.10
N LYS A 100 -6.41 5.34 17.21
CA LYS A 100 -6.36 6.63 16.50
C LYS A 100 -5.13 7.44 16.86
N LYS A 101 -4.78 7.50 18.16
CA LYS A 101 -3.60 8.21 18.64
C LYS A 101 -2.33 7.57 18.08
N ALA A 102 -2.16 6.26 18.24
CA ALA A 102 -0.97 5.54 17.80
C ALA A 102 -0.72 5.66 16.28
N ILE A 103 -1.78 5.59 15.46
CA ILE A 103 -1.68 5.73 14.00
C ILE A 103 -1.36 7.18 13.59
N PHE A 104 -1.90 8.17 14.29
CA PHE A 104 -1.60 9.56 14.04
C PHE A 104 -0.16 9.91 14.42
N ASP A 105 0.36 9.35 15.51
CA ASP A 105 1.74 9.56 15.97
C ASP A 105 2.78 8.77 15.16
N PHE A 106 2.32 7.81 14.32
CA PHE A 106 3.20 6.95 13.53
C PHE A 106 3.85 7.70 12.36
N LYS A 107 5.14 7.91 12.43
CA LYS A 107 5.93 8.68 11.43
C LYS A 107 6.30 7.89 10.17
N GLY A 108 5.76 6.68 10.00
CA GLY A 108 6.09 5.81 8.86
C GLY A 108 7.26 4.88 9.12
N VAL A 109 7.59 4.10 8.11
CA VAL A 109 8.76 3.21 8.08
C VAL A 109 9.78 3.81 7.13
N GLN A 110 11.05 3.75 7.48
CA GLN A 110 12.13 4.17 6.58
C GLN A 110 11.98 3.51 5.21
N ARG A 111 12.32 4.25 4.16
CA ARG A 111 12.22 3.83 2.75
C ARG A 111 10.79 3.43 2.32
N ARG A 112 9.77 4.09 2.88
CA ARG A 112 8.37 4.00 2.45
C ARG A 112 7.81 5.41 2.24
N PHE A 113 8.01 5.94 1.03
CA PHE A 113 7.74 7.33 0.65
C PHE A 113 8.31 8.33 1.66
N ASN A 114 9.56 8.06 2.04
CA ASN A 114 10.24 8.82 3.08
C ASN A 114 10.76 10.14 2.50
N PHE A 115 10.32 11.27 3.07
CA PHE A 115 10.88 12.57 2.74
C PHE A 115 12.35 12.62 3.16
N ILE A 116 13.24 12.98 2.24
CA ILE A 116 14.67 13.09 2.49
C ILE A 116 15.06 14.55 2.66
N PHE A 117 14.82 15.38 1.64
CA PHE A 117 15.09 16.82 1.68
C PHE A 117 14.32 17.54 0.57
N GLU A 118 14.33 18.88 0.67
CA GLU A 118 13.89 19.78 -0.40
C GLU A 118 15.08 20.66 -0.84
N HIS A 119 15.28 20.83 -2.14
CA HIS A 119 16.26 21.72 -2.71
C HIS A 119 15.73 22.41 -3.96
N LYS A 120 15.84 23.73 -4.06
CA LYS A 120 15.41 24.55 -5.21
C LYS A 120 14.00 24.17 -5.72
N LYS A 121 13.00 24.07 -4.82
CA LYS A 121 11.60 23.68 -5.12
C LYS A 121 11.42 22.23 -5.57
N SER A 122 12.46 21.42 -5.58
CA SER A 122 12.41 19.98 -5.84
C SER A 122 12.38 19.24 -4.51
N ILE A 123 11.45 18.29 -4.39
CA ILE A 123 11.26 17.46 -3.18
C ILE A 123 11.75 16.06 -3.49
N TYR A 124 12.57 15.51 -2.59
CA TYR A 124 13.19 14.20 -2.75
C TYR A 124 12.61 13.21 -1.76
N TYR A 125 12.15 12.08 -2.30
CA TYR A 125 11.60 10.96 -1.54
C TYR A 125 12.39 9.69 -1.81
N ASP A 126 12.58 8.85 -0.78
CA ASP A 126 13.10 7.49 -0.91
C ASP A 126 11.99 6.48 -0.66
N ASP A 127 11.88 5.50 -1.55
CA ASP A 127 10.93 4.40 -1.43
C ASP A 127 11.55 3.07 -1.84
N TYR A 128 11.22 2.02 -1.13
CA TYR A 128 11.71 0.67 -1.39
C TYR A 128 10.87 -0.09 -2.42
N ALA A 129 9.93 0.54 -3.07
CA ALA A 129 9.08 -0.08 -4.09
C ALA A 129 9.94 -0.74 -5.19
N HIS A 130 9.78 -2.03 -5.37
CA HIS A 130 10.55 -2.83 -6.31
C HIS A 130 9.71 -3.82 -7.10
N HIS A 131 8.42 -3.94 -6.79
CA HIS A 131 7.45 -4.68 -7.55
C HIS A 131 6.60 -3.73 -8.41
N PRO A 132 6.26 -4.08 -9.68
CA PRO A 132 5.51 -3.16 -10.56
C PRO A 132 4.22 -2.61 -9.96
N THR A 133 3.51 -3.39 -9.16
CA THR A 133 2.30 -2.92 -8.48
C THR A 133 2.61 -1.85 -7.43
N GLU A 134 3.68 -2.03 -6.66
CA GLU A 134 4.10 -1.05 -5.65
C GLU A 134 4.49 0.27 -6.31
N ILE A 135 5.33 0.20 -7.37
CA ILE A 135 5.75 1.37 -8.14
C ILE A 135 4.55 2.11 -8.73
N TYR A 136 3.62 1.38 -9.34
CA TYR A 136 2.41 1.96 -9.93
C TYR A 136 1.56 2.69 -8.88
N GLU A 137 1.25 2.05 -7.74
CA GLU A 137 0.42 2.63 -6.68
C GLU A 137 1.10 3.83 -6.01
N LEU A 138 2.42 3.75 -5.82
CA LEU A 138 3.23 4.85 -5.29
C LEU A 138 3.16 6.08 -6.22
N LEU A 139 3.48 5.89 -7.50
CA LEU A 139 3.53 6.97 -8.48
C LEU A 139 2.15 7.56 -8.74
N LYS A 140 1.10 6.74 -8.78
CA LYS A 140 -0.28 7.18 -8.87
C LYS A 140 -0.64 8.09 -7.68
N SER A 141 -0.36 7.64 -6.47
CA SER A 141 -0.62 8.42 -5.25
C SER A 141 0.18 9.72 -5.22
N THR A 142 1.43 9.68 -5.70
CA THR A 142 2.29 10.86 -5.83
C THR A 142 1.68 11.86 -6.83
N ARG A 143 1.20 11.39 -7.98
CA ARG A 143 0.54 12.23 -9.00
C ARG A 143 -0.75 12.85 -8.48
N ASP A 144 -1.55 12.10 -7.72
CA ASP A 144 -2.79 12.59 -7.12
C ASP A 144 -2.55 13.78 -6.18
N VAL A 145 -1.42 13.78 -5.47
CA VAL A 145 -1.01 14.86 -4.55
C VAL A 145 -0.31 16.00 -5.29
N TYR A 146 0.63 15.68 -6.18
CA TYR A 146 1.47 16.65 -6.89
C TYR A 146 1.04 16.81 -8.36
N LYS A 147 -0.21 17.18 -8.57
CA LYS A 147 -0.86 17.23 -9.91
C LYS A 147 -0.09 18.05 -10.95
N SER A 148 0.49 19.19 -10.55
CA SER A 148 1.19 20.11 -11.43
C SER A 148 2.73 20.00 -11.39
N LYS A 149 3.29 19.21 -10.47
CA LYS A 149 4.75 19.05 -10.37
C LYS A 149 5.23 17.97 -11.32
N LYS A 150 6.44 18.17 -11.87
CA LYS A 150 7.13 17.14 -12.65
C LYS A 150 7.63 16.03 -11.74
N ILE A 151 7.29 14.79 -12.06
CA ILE A 151 7.71 13.60 -11.32
C ILE A 151 8.84 12.92 -12.08
N ILE A 152 10.01 12.82 -11.44
CA ILE A 152 11.18 12.11 -11.96
C ILE A 152 11.39 10.89 -11.09
N SER A 153 11.32 9.69 -11.67
CA SER A 153 11.60 8.43 -10.99
C SER A 153 13.02 7.97 -11.29
N ILE A 154 13.80 7.71 -10.25
CA ILE A 154 15.10 7.05 -10.35
C ILE A 154 14.92 5.64 -9.82
N PHE A 155 15.07 4.64 -10.67
CA PHE A 155 14.74 3.26 -10.34
C PHE A 155 15.93 2.33 -10.56
N GLN A 156 16.30 1.60 -9.50
CA GLN A 156 17.24 0.49 -9.60
C GLN A 156 16.46 -0.83 -9.63
N PRO A 157 16.44 -1.54 -10.75
CA PRO A 157 15.81 -2.84 -10.84
C PRO A 157 16.48 -3.85 -9.90
N HIS A 158 15.66 -4.62 -9.17
CA HIS A 158 16.13 -5.58 -8.17
C HIS A 158 15.69 -6.99 -8.55
N ARG A 159 16.68 -7.87 -8.77
CA ARG A 159 16.60 -9.27 -9.22
C ARG A 159 16.21 -9.43 -10.69
N ILE A 160 17.03 -10.20 -11.40
CA ILE A 160 16.80 -10.55 -12.80
C ILE A 160 15.55 -11.44 -12.94
N SER A 161 15.35 -12.41 -12.03
CA SER A 161 14.18 -13.28 -12.01
C SER A 161 12.86 -12.51 -11.99
N ARG A 162 12.78 -11.44 -11.19
CA ARG A 162 11.60 -10.57 -11.13
C ARG A 162 11.38 -9.80 -12.42
N LEU A 163 12.44 -9.26 -13.02
CA LEU A 163 12.35 -8.57 -14.30
C LEU A 163 11.85 -9.51 -15.40
N ASN A 164 12.39 -10.73 -15.47
CA ASN A 164 11.98 -11.71 -16.46
C ASN A 164 10.49 -12.12 -16.29
N SER A 165 10.04 -12.36 -15.05
CA SER A 165 8.67 -12.81 -14.78
C SER A 165 7.60 -11.72 -14.88
N LEU A 166 7.98 -10.45 -14.72
CA LEU A 166 7.03 -9.33 -14.66
C LEU A 166 7.29 -8.25 -15.73
N LYS A 167 8.03 -8.58 -16.80
CA LYS A 167 8.48 -7.66 -17.85
C LYS A 167 7.35 -6.74 -18.34
N ASN A 168 6.23 -7.31 -18.79
CA ASN A 168 5.08 -6.56 -19.32
C ASN A 168 4.40 -5.66 -18.29
N ARG A 169 4.64 -5.89 -17.00
CA ARG A 169 4.10 -5.04 -15.92
C ARG A 169 5.05 -3.89 -15.60
N PHE A 170 6.37 -4.10 -15.73
CA PHE A 170 7.37 -3.04 -15.56
C PHE A 170 7.24 -1.97 -16.64
N THR A 171 6.89 -2.32 -17.88
CA THR A 171 6.67 -1.32 -18.95
C THR A 171 5.55 -0.34 -18.67
N LYS A 172 4.61 -0.68 -17.78
CA LYS A 172 3.40 0.12 -17.49
C LYS A 172 3.41 0.77 -16.11
N CYS A 173 4.32 0.37 -15.21
CA CYS A 173 4.26 0.84 -13.81
C CYS A 173 4.73 2.29 -13.62
N PHE A 174 5.41 2.87 -14.60
CA PHE A 174 5.93 4.24 -14.55
C PHE A 174 5.04 5.28 -15.25
N ASN A 175 3.83 4.94 -15.66
CA ASN A 175 2.95 5.83 -16.45
C ASN A 175 2.60 7.17 -15.77
N PHE A 176 2.81 7.29 -14.46
CA PHE A 176 2.59 8.53 -13.71
C PHE A 176 3.87 9.36 -13.52
N SER A 177 5.03 8.90 -14.03
CA SER A 177 6.27 9.67 -14.07
C SER A 177 6.40 10.43 -15.39
N ASP A 178 6.91 11.65 -15.30
CA ASP A 178 7.25 12.44 -16.49
C ASP A 178 8.61 12.04 -17.06
N LYS A 179 9.49 11.49 -16.21
CA LYS A 179 10.80 10.96 -16.59
C LYS A 179 11.17 9.78 -15.72
N VAL A 180 11.80 8.77 -16.34
CA VAL A 180 12.34 7.60 -15.64
C VAL A 180 13.82 7.50 -15.94
N ILE A 181 14.63 7.37 -14.89
CA ILE A 181 16.06 7.11 -14.94
C ILE A 181 16.29 5.71 -14.41
N LEU A 182 16.81 4.82 -15.24
CA LEU A 182 17.10 3.44 -14.86
C LEU A 182 18.57 3.31 -14.45
N CYS A 183 18.79 2.82 -13.24
CA CYS A 183 20.12 2.45 -12.74
C CYS A 183 20.48 1.01 -13.15
N PRO A 184 21.76 0.62 -13.09
CA PRO A 184 22.17 -0.76 -13.29
C PRO A 184 21.42 -1.72 -12.37
N ILE A 185 21.13 -2.93 -12.89
CA ILE A 185 20.37 -3.95 -12.16
C ILE A 185 21.16 -4.44 -10.94
N TYR A 186 20.52 -4.41 -9.78
CA TYR A 186 21.03 -5.10 -8.60
C TYR A 186 20.63 -6.57 -8.63
N LYS A 187 21.56 -7.45 -8.86
CA LYS A 187 21.32 -8.89 -9.09
C LYS A 187 20.94 -9.65 -7.80
N ALA A 188 21.33 -9.15 -6.63
CA ALA A 188 21.11 -9.82 -5.34
C ALA A 188 21.60 -11.28 -5.30
N GLY A 189 22.79 -11.55 -5.87
CA GLY A 189 23.39 -12.88 -5.92
C GLY A 189 22.85 -13.80 -7.04
N GLU A 190 21.91 -13.34 -7.87
CA GLU A 190 21.42 -14.15 -9.00
C GLU A 190 22.41 -14.19 -10.16
N ASN A 191 22.73 -15.39 -10.67
CA ASN A 191 23.53 -15.65 -11.87
C ASN A 191 22.66 -15.84 -13.13
N LEU A 192 21.49 -15.21 -13.16
CA LEU A 192 20.57 -15.27 -14.29
C LEU A 192 20.91 -14.22 -15.35
N LYS A 193 20.51 -14.49 -16.60
CA LYS A 193 20.53 -13.52 -17.69
C LYS A 193 19.13 -12.91 -17.91
N LEU A 194 19.10 -11.65 -18.34
CA LEU A 194 17.87 -11.05 -18.84
C LEU A 194 17.43 -11.78 -20.10
N LYS A 195 16.14 -12.14 -20.16
CA LYS A 195 15.55 -12.73 -21.37
C LYS A 195 14.89 -11.59 -22.16
N PHE A 196 15.48 -11.27 -23.29
CA PHE A 196 14.88 -10.37 -24.29
C PHE A 196 14.17 -11.29 -25.32
N ASN A 197 12.87 -11.21 -25.36
CA ASN A 197 12.03 -11.75 -26.43
C ASN A 197 11.56 -10.59 -27.29
#